data_570051ab502997c29dc39ceec37a1c66
#
_entry.id   570051ab502997c29dc39ceec37a1c66
#
_cell.length_a   1.000
_cell.length_b   1.000
_cell.length_c   1.000
_cell.angle_alpha   90.00
_cell.angle_beta   90.00
_cell.angle_gamma   90.00
#
_symmetry.space_group_name_H-M   'P 1'
#
loop_
_entity.id
_entity.type
_entity.pdbx_description
1 polymer ?
#
loop_
_entity_poly.entity_id
_entity_poly.type
_entity_poly.pdbx_seq_one_letter_code
_entity_poly.pdbx_strand_id
1 'polypeptide(L)'
;MKTLNRIAQVLLWLAMLGLSVWVGGTLYQMLVVVPMWSAAPPESVRAFFLGTKYNETIWNFFGPPFMVARLALLLGALLVGWHLPRHRKWLLVAAVCMAFGVVFTLAYVYPINDVLFAQAGGNHSPEEIQAMVRQWVMADRARFGVGVIGFLALLRALSIPIPMNGRS
;
A
#
# COMPACT_ATOMS: atom_id res chain seq x y z
N MET A 1 -22.53 -21.04 -11.15
CA MET A 1 -22.12 -20.71 -9.76
C MET A 1 -20.79 -21.34 -9.34
N LYS A 2 -20.52 -22.65 -9.54
CA LYS A 2 -19.22 -23.28 -9.14
C LYS A 2 -18.00 -22.60 -9.73
N THR A 3 -18.01 -22.30 -11.02
CA THR A 3 -16.90 -21.62 -11.71
C THR A 3 -16.68 -20.22 -11.15
N LEU A 4 -17.77 -19.47 -10.93
CA LEU A 4 -17.70 -18.11 -10.37
C LEU A 4 -17.10 -18.09 -8.96
N ASN A 5 -17.49 -19.06 -8.11
CA ASN A 5 -16.94 -19.22 -6.77
C ASN A 5 -15.43 -19.57 -6.79
N ARG A 6 -14.99 -20.42 -7.74
CA ARG A 6 -13.56 -20.72 -7.92
C ARG A 6 -12.77 -19.47 -8.35
N ILE A 7 -13.30 -18.70 -9.30
CA ILE A 7 -12.67 -17.45 -9.74
C ILE A 7 -12.59 -16.46 -8.58
N ALA A 8 -13.67 -16.29 -7.82
CA ALA A 8 -13.67 -15.43 -6.63
C ALA A 8 -12.59 -15.85 -5.62
N GLN A 9 -12.45 -17.15 -5.38
CA GLN A 9 -11.44 -17.69 -4.48
C GLN A 9 -10.01 -17.43 -4.97
N VAL A 10 -9.75 -17.65 -6.26
CA VAL A 10 -8.42 -17.37 -6.85
C VAL A 10 -8.07 -15.90 -6.75
N LEU A 11 -9.00 -15.01 -7.14
CA LEU A 11 -8.79 -13.57 -7.05
C LEU A 11 -8.56 -13.11 -5.61
N LEU A 12 -9.27 -13.69 -4.65
CA LEU A 12 -9.10 -13.41 -3.22
C LEU A 12 -7.70 -13.79 -2.74
N TRP A 13 -7.18 -14.97 -3.14
CA TRP A 13 -5.81 -15.38 -2.84
C TRP A 13 -4.78 -14.46 -3.48
N LEU A 14 -4.94 -14.11 -4.76
CA LEU A 14 -4.03 -13.20 -5.45
C LEU A 14 -4.05 -11.79 -4.84
N ALA A 15 -5.22 -11.29 -4.48
CA ALA A 15 -5.36 -10.01 -3.77
C ALA A 15 -4.65 -10.05 -2.41
N MET A 16 -4.79 -11.17 -1.67
CA MET A 16 -4.12 -11.37 -0.39
C MET A 16 -2.60 -11.39 -0.54
N LEU A 17 -2.07 -12.12 -1.52
CA LEU A 17 -0.64 -12.16 -1.80
C LEU A 17 -0.10 -10.76 -2.14
N GLY A 18 -0.76 -10.03 -3.03
CA GLY A 18 -0.36 -8.67 -3.38
C GLY A 18 -0.36 -7.72 -2.18
N LEU A 19 -1.36 -7.82 -1.31
CA LEU A 19 -1.43 -6.98 -0.12
C LEU A 19 -0.41 -7.40 0.95
N SER A 20 -0.13 -8.70 1.10
CA SER A 20 0.93 -9.22 2.00
C SER A 20 2.30 -8.69 1.61
N VAL A 21 2.63 -8.73 0.31
CA VAL A 21 3.89 -8.22 -0.22
C VAL A 21 4.02 -6.72 0.07
N TRP A 22 2.95 -5.96 -0.14
CA TRP A 22 2.96 -4.52 0.14
C TRP A 22 3.11 -4.21 1.64
N VAL A 23 2.37 -4.89 2.51
CA VAL A 23 2.46 -4.69 3.97
C VAL A 23 3.86 -5.03 4.46
N GLY A 24 4.42 -6.16 4.01
CA GLY A 24 5.78 -6.56 4.36
C GLY A 24 6.84 -5.58 3.84
N GLY A 25 6.72 -5.13 2.58
CA GLY A 25 7.61 -4.14 1.99
C GLY A 25 7.55 -2.79 2.68
N THR A 26 6.34 -2.32 3.04
CA THR A 26 6.18 -1.07 3.78
C THR A 26 6.75 -1.20 5.20
N LEU A 27 6.54 -2.32 5.87
CA LEU A 27 7.15 -2.57 7.18
C LEU A 27 8.68 -2.55 7.10
N TYR A 28 9.26 -3.23 6.13
CA TYR A 28 10.71 -3.18 5.87
C TYR A 28 11.18 -1.74 5.62
N GLN A 29 10.47 -1.01 4.76
CA GLN A 29 10.78 0.40 4.50
C GLN A 29 10.79 1.23 5.79
N MET A 30 9.76 1.09 6.64
CA MET A 30 9.63 1.85 7.88
C MET A 30 10.73 1.52 8.91
N LEU A 31 11.13 0.25 9.00
CA LEU A 31 12.08 -0.20 10.03
C LEU A 31 13.54 -0.06 9.59
N VAL A 32 13.81 -0.17 8.28
CA VAL A 32 15.17 -0.23 7.76
C VAL A 32 15.51 0.99 6.93
N VAL A 33 14.69 1.32 5.92
CA VAL A 33 15.05 2.35 4.94
C VAL A 33 14.79 3.76 5.46
N VAL A 34 13.63 3.99 6.07
CA VAL A 34 13.27 5.33 6.57
C VAL A 34 14.28 5.87 7.57
N PRO A 35 14.78 5.11 8.56
CA PRO A 35 15.82 5.60 9.46
C PRO A 35 17.10 6.04 8.75
N MET A 36 17.47 5.42 7.62
CA MET A 36 18.72 5.74 6.91
C MET A 36 18.72 7.17 6.36
N TRP A 37 17.58 7.69 5.93
CA TRP A 37 17.49 9.03 5.35
C TRP A 37 16.80 10.06 6.25
N SER A 38 16.11 9.64 7.30
CA SER A 38 15.38 10.54 8.20
C SER A 38 16.11 10.85 9.51
N ALA A 39 17.32 10.28 9.75
CA ALA A 39 18.01 10.39 11.02
C ALA A 39 18.53 11.81 11.31
N ALA A 40 19.06 12.49 10.31
CA ALA A 40 19.67 13.83 10.45
C ALA A 40 19.40 14.70 9.19
N PRO A 41 18.13 15.09 8.92
CA PRO A 41 17.82 15.93 7.77
C PRO A 41 18.32 17.38 8.01
N PRO A 42 18.80 18.07 6.97
CA PRO A 42 18.74 17.73 5.54
C PRO A 42 19.88 16.83 5.05
N GLU A 43 20.96 16.65 5.80
CA GLU A 43 22.19 15.98 5.34
C GLU A 43 21.92 14.52 4.99
N SER A 44 21.19 13.79 5.82
CA SER A 44 20.86 12.37 5.59
C SER A 44 19.93 12.20 4.37
N VAL A 45 19.01 13.13 4.13
CA VAL A 45 18.15 13.14 2.95
C VAL A 45 19.01 13.30 1.69
N ARG A 46 19.89 14.31 1.66
CA ARG A 46 20.78 14.58 0.51
C ARG A 46 21.73 13.40 0.26
N ALA A 47 22.41 12.93 1.30
CA ALA A 47 23.34 11.81 1.18
C ALA A 47 22.66 10.56 0.64
N PHE A 48 21.45 10.24 1.11
CA PHE A 48 20.72 9.05 0.68
C PHE A 48 20.20 9.18 -0.76
N PHE A 49 19.46 10.22 -1.08
CA PHE A 49 18.78 10.31 -2.38
C PHE A 49 19.71 10.75 -3.52
N LEU A 50 20.79 11.51 -3.26
CA LEU A 50 21.82 11.82 -4.26
C LEU A 50 22.87 10.71 -4.37
N GLY A 51 23.14 9.98 -3.28
CA GLY A 51 24.16 8.92 -3.24
C GLY A 51 23.67 7.54 -3.69
N THR A 52 22.36 7.35 -3.91
CA THR A 52 21.78 6.03 -4.27
C THR A 52 20.83 6.14 -5.44
N LYS A 53 20.57 4.99 -6.10
CA LYS A 53 19.52 4.86 -7.11
C LYS A 53 18.15 4.51 -6.49
N TYR A 54 17.96 4.77 -5.22
CA TYR A 54 16.74 4.39 -4.52
C TYR A 54 15.49 5.02 -5.17
N ASN A 55 15.55 6.30 -5.50
CA ASN A 55 14.44 7.01 -6.13
C ASN A 55 14.03 6.40 -7.49
N GLU A 56 14.99 5.90 -8.27
CA GLU A 56 14.73 5.22 -9.54
C GLU A 56 14.12 3.83 -9.35
N THR A 57 14.58 3.08 -8.34
CA THR A 57 14.23 1.68 -8.13
C THR A 57 12.96 1.49 -7.31
N ILE A 58 12.62 2.42 -6.42
CA ILE A 58 11.45 2.35 -5.55
C ILE A 58 10.14 2.27 -6.33
N TRP A 59 10.08 2.86 -7.52
CA TRP A 59 8.93 2.83 -8.42
C TRP A 59 8.58 1.43 -8.91
N ASN A 60 9.55 0.52 -8.99
CA ASN A 60 9.32 -0.86 -9.37
C ASN A 60 8.45 -1.60 -8.33
N PHE A 61 8.54 -1.20 -7.06
CA PHE A 61 7.82 -1.84 -5.97
C PHE A 61 6.59 -1.02 -5.52
N PHE A 62 6.73 0.29 -5.34
CA PHE A 62 5.64 1.14 -4.83
C PHE A 62 4.95 1.95 -5.92
N GLY A 63 5.43 1.90 -7.14
CA GLY A 63 4.92 2.68 -8.27
C GLY A 63 3.56 2.22 -8.79
N PRO A 64 3.01 2.98 -9.76
CA PRO A 64 1.67 2.76 -10.30
C PRO A 64 1.40 1.33 -10.79
N PRO A 65 2.32 0.62 -11.48
CA PRO A 65 2.02 -0.72 -11.99
C PRO A 65 1.61 -1.70 -10.88
N PHE A 66 2.39 -1.75 -9.79
CA PHE A 66 2.08 -2.63 -8.66
C PHE A 66 0.85 -2.16 -7.87
N MET A 67 0.70 -0.85 -7.72
CA MET A 67 -0.46 -0.24 -7.06
C MET A 67 -1.77 -0.56 -7.81
N VAL A 68 -1.77 -0.40 -9.14
CA VAL A 68 -2.94 -0.70 -10.01
C VAL A 68 -3.24 -2.19 -10.00
N ALA A 69 -2.21 -3.05 -10.13
CA ALA A 69 -2.40 -4.51 -10.12
C ALA A 69 -3.07 -5.00 -8.84
N ARG A 70 -2.63 -4.53 -7.66
CA ARG A 70 -3.23 -4.88 -6.36
C ARG A 70 -4.68 -4.43 -6.27
N LEU A 71 -4.95 -3.19 -6.68
CA LEU A 71 -6.30 -2.64 -6.65
C LEU A 71 -7.23 -3.41 -7.60
N ALA A 72 -6.77 -3.72 -8.82
CA ALA A 72 -7.53 -4.48 -9.80
C ALA A 72 -7.86 -5.89 -9.29
N LEU A 73 -6.92 -6.59 -8.65
CA LEU A 73 -7.16 -7.91 -8.06
C LEU A 73 -8.22 -7.85 -6.95
N LEU A 74 -8.14 -6.85 -6.08
CA LEU A 74 -9.10 -6.70 -4.99
C LEU A 74 -10.49 -6.32 -5.50
N LEU A 75 -10.57 -5.38 -6.45
CA LEU A 75 -11.84 -5.01 -7.08
C LEU A 75 -12.43 -6.18 -7.88
N GLY A 76 -11.60 -6.95 -8.59
CA GLY A 76 -12.01 -8.17 -9.26
C GLY A 76 -12.58 -9.20 -8.27
N ALA A 77 -11.91 -9.42 -7.13
CA ALA A 77 -12.40 -10.30 -6.08
C ALA A 77 -13.75 -9.80 -5.50
N LEU A 78 -13.89 -8.49 -5.28
CA LEU A 78 -15.12 -7.88 -4.80
C LEU A 78 -16.27 -8.03 -5.79
N LEU A 79 -16.04 -7.73 -7.08
CA LEU A 79 -17.07 -7.80 -8.13
C LEU A 79 -17.53 -9.24 -8.37
N VAL A 80 -16.58 -10.16 -8.54
CA VAL A 80 -16.88 -11.58 -8.75
C VAL A 80 -17.51 -12.22 -7.50
N GLY A 81 -17.06 -11.81 -6.31
CA GLY A 81 -17.57 -12.28 -5.01
C GLY A 81 -18.80 -11.52 -4.51
N TRP A 82 -19.39 -10.61 -5.29
CA TRP A 82 -20.49 -9.75 -4.83
C TRP A 82 -21.70 -10.53 -4.32
N HIS A 83 -21.99 -11.69 -4.92
CA HIS A 83 -23.06 -12.59 -4.52
C HIS A 83 -22.81 -13.33 -3.21
N LEU A 84 -21.61 -13.18 -2.60
CA LEU A 84 -21.22 -13.80 -1.34
C LEU A 84 -21.31 -12.78 -0.19
N PRO A 85 -22.45 -12.61 0.50
CA PRO A 85 -22.68 -11.50 1.43
C PRO A 85 -21.72 -11.49 2.62
N ARG A 86 -21.28 -12.68 3.07
CA ARG A 86 -20.31 -12.80 4.18
C ARG A 86 -18.92 -12.32 3.78
N HIS A 87 -18.49 -12.53 2.54
CA HIS A 87 -17.21 -12.06 2.02
C HIS A 87 -17.27 -10.59 1.64
N ARG A 88 -18.38 -10.16 1.00
CA ARG A 88 -18.58 -8.81 0.46
C ARG A 88 -18.26 -7.71 1.48
N LYS A 89 -18.75 -7.82 2.72
CA LYS A 89 -18.50 -6.81 3.74
C LYS A 89 -17.01 -6.63 4.04
N TRP A 90 -16.25 -7.70 4.10
CA TRP A 90 -14.81 -7.65 4.39
C TRP A 90 -14.00 -7.19 3.19
N LEU A 91 -14.42 -7.60 1.99
CA LEU A 91 -13.84 -7.10 0.73
C LEU A 91 -14.10 -5.61 0.55
N LEU A 92 -15.28 -5.10 0.94
CA LEU A 92 -15.57 -3.66 0.93
C LEU A 92 -14.67 -2.91 1.91
N VAL A 93 -14.48 -3.41 3.14
CA VAL A 93 -13.54 -2.79 4.09
C VAL A 93 -12.13 -2.73 3.50
N ALA A 94 -11.64 -3.84 2.95
CA ALA A 94 -10.32 -3.86 2.32
C ALA A 94 -10.23 -2.90 1.13
N ALA A 95 -11.27 -2.83 0.28
CA ALA A 95 -11.30 -1.94 -0.87
C ALA A 95 -11.31 -0.46 -0.45
N VAL A 96 -12.07 -0.09 0.57
CA VAL A 96 -12.08 1.28 1.12
C VAL A 96 -10.72 1.65 1.70
N CYS A 97 -10.09 0.76 2.48
CA CYS A 97 -8.74 0.99 3.01
C CYS A 97 -7.71 1.19 1.89
N MET A 98 -7.76 0.37 0.84
CA MET A 98 -6.85 0.50 -0.31
C MET A 98 -7.12 1.77 -1.12
N ALA A 99 -8.38 2.10 -1.39
CA ALA A 99 -8.74 3.32 -2.11
C ALA A 99 -8.28 4.55 -1.34
N PHE A 100 -8.52 4.60 -0.03
CA PHE A 100 -7.98 5.65 0.84
C PHE A 100 -6.46 5.74 0.74
N GLY A 101 -5.75 4.61 0.85
CA GLY A 101 -4.29 4.58 0.74
C GLY A 101 -3.77 5.13 -0.59
N VAL A 102 -4.45 4.80 -1.70
CA VAL A 102 -4.11 5.33 -3.04
C VAL A 102 -4.34 6.84 -3.11
N VAL A 103 -5.54 7.31 -2.77
CA VAL A 103 -5.89 8.74 -2.81
C VAL A 103 -4.98 9.55 -1.91
N PHE A 104 -4.75 9.08 -0.69
CA PHE A 104 -3.86 9.74 0.27
C PHE A 104 -2.41 9.79 -0.24
N THR A 105 -1.93 8.73 -0.87
CA THR A 105 -0.58 8.70 -1.47
C THR A 105 -0.45 9.74 -2.57
N LEU A 106 -1.41 9.78 -3.50
CA LEU A 106 -1.37 10.71 -4.64
C LEU A 106 -1.53 12.17 -4.20
N ALA A 107 -2.45 12.43 -3.27
CA ALA A 107 -2.78 13.80 -2.89
C ALA A 107 -1.82 14.39 -1.84
N TYR A 108 -1.26 13.58 -0.96
CA TYR A 108 -0.47 14.05 0.16
C TYR A 108 1.00 13.61 0.13
N VAL A 109 1.26 12.31 -0.14
CA VAL A 109 2.61 11.77 -0.04
C VAL A 109 3.47 12.15 -1.27
N TYR A 110 2.90 12.10 -2.47
CA TYR A 110 3.65 12.40 -3.71
C TYR A 110 4.20 13.82 -3.76
N PRO A 111 3.47 14.89 -3.40
CA PRO A 111 4.05 16.24 -3.36
C PRO A 111 5.26 16.33 -2.42
N ILE A 112 5.25 15.62 -1.30
CA ILE A 112 6.39 15.58 -0.38
C ILE A 112 7.54 14.75 -0.99
N ASN A 113 7.24 13.64 -1.68
CA ASN A 113 8.24 12.83 -2.37
C ASN A 113 8.97 13.62 -3.45
N ASP A 114 8.28 14.49 -4.20
CA ASP A 114 8.88 15.30 -5.24
C ASP A 114 9.97 16.23 -4.67
N VAL A 115 9.77 16.78 -3.47
CA VAL A 115 10.77 17.59 -2.80
C VAL A 115 11.86 16.72 -2.16
N LEU A 116 11.49 15.75 -1.35
CA LEU A 116 12.47 14.98 -0.56
C LEU A 116 13.25 13.99 -1.42
N PHE A 117 12.60 13.29 -2.35
CA PHE A 117 13.20 12.17 -3.08
C PHE A 117 13.76 12.62 -4.45
N ALA A 118 12.96 13.33 -5.25
CA ALA A 118 13.38 13.72 -6.58
C ALA A 118 14.39 14.88 -6.55
N GLN A 119 14.21 15.83 -5.63
CA GLN A 119 15.05 17.03 -5.51
C GLN A 119 16.04 16.96 -4.34
N ALA A 120 16.03 15.87 -3.55
CA ALA A 120 16.84 15.70 -2.32
C ALA A 120 16.81 16.93 -1.39
N GLY A 121 15.59 17.48 -1.22
CA GLY A 121 15.35 18.71 -0.46
C GLY A 121 15.48 20.00 -1.25
N GLY A 122 16.06 19.97 -2.45
CA GLY A 122 16.15 21.14 -3.34
C GLY A 122 16.70 22.39 -2.66
N ASN A 123 16.05 23.54 -2.90
CA ASN A 123 16.39 24.85 -2.34
C ASN A 123 15.62 25.19 -1.04
N HIS A 124 14.99 24.20 -0.41
CA HIS A 124 14.28 24.39 0.85
C HIS A 124 15.25 24.58 2.03
N SER A 125 14.80 25.34 3.03
CA SER A 125 15.59 25.54 4.26
C SER A 125 15.70 24.22 5.05
N PRO A 126 16.74 24.08 5.92
CA PRO A 126 16.87 22.92 6.78
C PRO A 126 15.62 22.63 7.63
N GLU A 127 14.97 23.68 8.14
CA GLU A 127 13.75 23.58 8.96
C GLU A 127 12.56 23.06 8.16
N GLU A 128 12.40 23.50 6.92
CA GLU A 128 11.35 23.02 6.02
C GLU A 128 11.57 21.55 5.66
N ILE A 129 12.81 21.15 5.35
CA ILE A 129 13.12 19.73 5.07
C ILE A 129 12.85 18.86 6.28
N GLN A 130 13.24 19.29 7.49
CA GLN A 130 12.94 18.56 8.72
C GLN A 130 11.43 18.44 8.97
N ALA A 131 10.66 19.49 8.70
CA ALA A 131 9.21 19.46 8.81
C ALA A 131 8.59 18.46 7.83
N MET A 132 9.02 18.49 6.55
CA MET A 132 8.55 17.55 5.53
C MET A 132 8.91 16.10 5.85
N VAL A 133 10.11 15.83 6.38
CA VAL A 133 10.51 14.49 6.84
C VAL A 133 9.58 13.99 7.94
N ARG A 134 9.29 14.83 8.95
CA ARG A 134 8.34 14.46 10.01
C ARG A 134 6.93 14.17 9.45
N GLN A 135 6.44 15.03 8.57
CA GLN A 135 5.14 14.86 7.92
C GLN A 135 5.08 13.57 7.13
N TRP A 136 6.13 13.30 6.35
CA TRP A 136 6.20 12.08 5.54
C TRP A 136 6.20 10.82 6.41
N VAL A 137 7.02 10.78 7.46
CA VAL A 137 7.10 9.64 8.39
C VAL A 137 5.75 9.39 9.09
N MET A 138 5.05 10.45 9.51
CA MET A 138 3.72 10.33 10.10
C MET A 138 2.69 9.82 9.08
N ALA A 139 2.71 10.34 7.86
CA ALA A 139 1.83 9.93 6.77
C ALA A 139 2.06 8.45 6.39
N ASP A 140 3.31 8.01 6.34
CA ASP A 140 3.65 6.63 6.03
C ASP A 140 3.17 5.66 7.12
N ARG A 141 3.32 6.02 8.40
CA ARG A 141 2.77 5.24 9.54
C ARG A 141 1.24 5.15 9.49
N ALA A 142 0.57 6.26 9.22
CA ALA A 142 -0.90 6.28 9.10
C ALA A 142 -1.36 5.38 7.93
N ARG A 143 -0.72 5.50 6.78
CA ARG A 143 -0.98 4.68 5.59
C ARG A 143 -0.73 3.19 5.86
N PHE A 144 0.35 2.86 6.56
CA PHE A 144 0.64 1.49 7.00
C PHE A 144 -0.47 0.95 7.90
N GLY A 145 -0.90 1.71 8.92
CA GLY A 145 -1.99 1.31 9.82
C GLY A 145 -3.29 1.00 9.07
N VAL A 146 -3.68 1.87 8.14
CA VAL A 146 -4.86 1.63 7.28
C VAL A 146 -4.66 0.39 6.40
N GLY A 147 -3.45 0.20 5.87
CA GLY A 147 -3.10 -0.99 5.08
C GLY A 147 -3.21 -2.29 5.89
N VAL A 148 -2.78 -2.29 7.15
CA VAL A 148 -2.93 -3.43 8.06
C VAL A 148 -4.41 -3.74 8.33
N ILE A 149 -5.26 -2.72 8.51
CA ILE A 149 -6.72 -2.93 8.65
C ILE A 149 -7.29 -3.60 7.39
N GLY A 150 -6.91 -3.13 6.21
CA GLY A 150 -7.30 -3.74 4.93
C GLY A 150 -6.81 -5.18 4.80
N PHE A 151 -5.57 -5.45 5.21
CA PHE A 151 -4.98 -6.79 5.24
C PHE A 151 -5.76 -7.75 6.16
N LEU A 152 -6.08 -7.33 7.38
CA LEU A 152 -6.84 -8.13 8.33
C LEU A 152 -8.28 -8.39 7.83
N ALA A 153 -8.90 -7.40 7.19
CA ALA A 153 -10.20 -7.57 6.56
C ALA A 153 -10.15 -8.63 5.43
N LEU A 154 -9.12 -8.58 4.59
CA LEU A 154 -8.93 -9.54 3.51
C LEU A 154 -8.61 -10.94 4.03
N LEU A 155 -7.78 -11.04 5.08
CA LEU A 155 -7.50 -12.29 5.78
C LEU A 155 -8.79 -12.89 6.38
N ARG A 156 -9.64 -12.04 6.95
CA ARG A 156 -10.95 -12.46 7.44
C ARG A 156 -11.86 -12.95 6.31
N ALA A 157 -11.85 -12.30 5.17
CA ALA A 157 -12.58 -12.79 4.00
C ALA A 157 -12.09 -14.18 3.57
N LEU A 158 -10.78 -14.40 3.52
CA LEU A 158 -10.18 -15.70 3.20
C LEU A 158 -10.55 -16.82 4.16
N SER A 159 -10.68 -16.50 5.46
CA SER A 159 -11.03 -17.48 6.49
C SER A 159 -12.49 -17.96 6.43
N ILE A 160 -13.34 -17.32 5.62
CA ILE A 160 -14.74 -17.72 5.45
C ILE A 160 -14.81 -18.75 4.31
N PRO A 161 -15.37 -19.96 4.52
CA PRO A 161 -15.49 -20.94 3.45
C PRO A 161 -16.39 -20.43 2.31
N ILE A 162 -15.91 -20.58 1.07
CA ILE A 162 -16.73 -20.34 -0.13
C ILE A 162 -17.46 -21.65 -0.46
N PRO A 163 -18.80 -21.64 -0.58
CA PRO A 163 -19.56 -22.84 -0.92
C PRO A 163 -19.14 -23.40 -2.30
N MET A 164 -18.47 -24.55 -2.31
CA MET A 164 -18.04 -25.20 -3.56
C MET A 164 -19.10 -26.14 -4.12
N ASN A 165 -20.03 -26.60 -3.29
CA ASN A 165 -21.15 -27.45 -3.68
C ASN A 165 -22.42 -26.60 -3.71
N GLY A 166 -23.16 -26.68 -4.82
CA GLY A 166 -24.44 -25.99 -4.98
C GLY A 166 -25.59 -26.65 -4.19
N ARG A 167 -25.39 -26.87 -2.90
CA ARG A 167 -26.45 -27.15 -1.95
C ARG A 167 -26.63 -25.88 -1.09
N SER A 168 -27.63 -25.09 -1.48
CA SER A 168 -28.27 -24.10 -0.62
C SER A 168 -29.09 -24.83 0.42
#